data_c28a6402a2d1dfd56009ad465b082362
#
_entry.id   c28a6402a2d1dfd56009ad465b082362
#
_cell.length_a   1.000
_cell.length_b   1.000
_cell.length_c   1.000
_cell.angle_alpha   90.00
_cell.angle_beta   90.00
_cell.angle_gamma   90.00
#
_symmetry.space_group_name_H-M   'P 1'
#
loop_
_entity.id
_entity.type
_entity.pdbx_description
1 polymer ?
#
loop_
_entity_poly.entity_id
_entity_poly.type
_entity_poly.pdbx_seq_one_letter_code
_entity_poly.pdbx_strand_id
1 'polypeptide(L)'
;MAINQFNIPADTFVATALFFSYLSPDMEEARNWKQTFVNIEKKYPQYLRSVASATTVAQLESKLWVIEELQTLKIKPKVVGILAGWYSNFLTPLLLERLNVDFIHNFEMDKDVKDISYLFNKKYKSNNRYKCDVVDVMFEKVCNKENDYGDFDLIINTSCEHMFHMRKFREINMNCGYGSDIVLNDDTIYVLQSTDDNQYDDHINCVSGPEELSKQADFVDILYSGTKVLDSGMNRFMVIGR
;
A
#
# COMPACT_ATOMS: atom_id res chain seq x y z
N MET A 1 -29.71 -20.12 4.81
CA MET A 1 -29.11 -18.93 4.18
C MET A 1 -28.91 -17.87 5.26
N ALA A 2 -27.76 -17.89 5.90
CA ALA A 2 -27.36 -16.83 6.85
C ALA A 2 -26.23 -16.03 6.19
N ILE A 3 -26.57 -15.30 5.15
CA ILE A 3 -25.64 -14.48 4.41
C ILE A 3 -26.12 -13.04 4.55
N ASN A 4 -25.25 -12.24 5.09
CA ASN A 4 -25.35 -10.81 5.24
C ASN A 4 -25.87 -10.26 6.58
N GLN A 5 -25.31 -10.76 7.69
CA GLN A 5 -25.42 -10.07 8.98
C GLN A 5 -24.63 -8.74 9.01
N PHE A 6 -23.70 -8.50 8.05
CA PHE A 6 -22.74 -7.40 8.12
C PHE A 6 -22.95 -6.31 7.07
N ASN A 7 -23.95 -6.39 6.21
CA ASN A 7 -24.15 -5.40 5.12
C ASN A 7 -22.87 -5.10 4.30
N ILE A 8 -21.97 -6.11 4.17
CA ILE A 8 -20.73 -6.00 3.41
C ILE A 8 -21.05 -6.12 1.92
N PRO A 9 -20.55 -5.24 1.05
CA PRO A 9 -20.77 -5.33 -0.39
C PRO A 9 -20.35 -6.67 -0.99
N ALA A 10 -21.06 -7.14 -2.01
CA ALA A 10 -20.73 -8.39 -2.70
C ALA A 10 -19.31 -8.38 -3.29
N ASP A 11 -18.87 -7.24 -3.79
CA ASP A 11 -17.53 -7.02 -4.32
C ASP A 11 -16.44 -7.31 -3.28
N THR A 12 -16.63 -6.93 -2.03
CA THR A 12 -15.70 -7.24 -0.93
C THR A 12 -15.53 -8.75 -0.72
N PHE A 13 -16.61 -9.54 -0.87
CA PHE A 13 -16.53 -10.99 -0.78
C PHE A 13 -15.76 -11.59 -1.95
N VAL A 14 -16.04 -11.11 -3.17
CA VAL A 14 -15.35 -11.54 -4.39
C VAL A 14 -13.86 -11.21 -4.30
N ALA A 15 -13.52 -9.97 -3.95
CA ALA A 15 -12.14 -9.54 -3.79
C ALA A 15 -11.39 -10.38 -2.74
N THR A 16 -12.03 -10.64 -1.59
CA THR A 16 -11.44 -11.47 -0.53
C THR A 16 -11.21 -12.91 -0.99
N ALA A 17 -12.16 -13.51 -1.69
CA ALA A 17 -12.03 -14.88 -2.21
C ALA A 17 -10.91 -14.98 -3.26
N LEU A 18 -10.85 -14.02 -4.19
CA LEU A 18 -9.78 -13.92 -5.18
C LEU A 18 -8.42 -13.73 -4.52
N PHE A 19 -8.32 -12.82 -3.55
CA PHE A 19 -7.08 -12.57 -2.81
C PHE A 19 -6.53 -13.86 -2.18
N PHE A 20 -7.36 -14.63 -1.49
CA PHE A 20 -6.94 -15.90 -0.90
C PHE A 20 -6.57 -16.97 -1.93
N SER A 21 -7.04 -16.86 -3.18
CA SER A 21 -6.58 -17.75 -4.26
C SER A 21 -5.15 -17.46 -4.70
N TYR A 22 -4.66 -16.25 -4.51
CA TYR A 22 -3.28 -15.83 -4.82
C TYR A 22 -2.28 -16.13 -3.69
N LEU A 23 -2.76 -16.25 -2.47
CA LEU A 23 -1.96 -16.70 -1.33
C LEU A 23 -2.13 -18.22 -1.18
N SER A 24 -1.14 -18.89 -0.62
CA SER A 24 -1.31 -20.32 -0.26
C SER A 24 -2.50 -20.45 0.69
N PRO A 25 -3.47 -21.33 0.42
CA PRO A 25 -4.73 -21.35 1.15
C PRO A 25 -4.52 -21.80 2.60
N ASP A 26 -4.28 -20.86 3.47
CA ASP A 26 -4.36 -21.04 4.90
C ASP A 26 -5.79 -20.74 5.36
N MET A 27 -6.56 -21.80 5.64
CA MET A 27 -7.93 -21.69 6.12
C MET A 27 -8.04 -20.91 7.44
N GLU A 28 -6.95 -20.85 8.20
CA GLU A 28 -6.89 -20.07 9.43
C GLU A 28 -6.87 -18.58 9.12
N GLU A 29 -6.13 -18.15 8.13
CA GLU A 29 -6.06 -16.75 7.71
C GLU A 29 -7.40 -16.23 7.19
N ALA A 30 -8.13 -17.04 6.40
CA ALA A 30 -9.48 -16.70 5.97
C ALA A 30 -10.46 -16.53 7.15
N ARG A 31 -10.36 -17.37 8.18
CA ARG A 31 -11.13 -17.23 9.43
C ARG A 31 -10.75 -15.98 10.20
N ASN A 32 -9.46 -15.64 10.25
CA ASN A 32 -8.94 -14.45 10.89
C ASN A 32 -9.48 -13.17 10.23
N TRP A 33 -9.58 -13.14 8.90
CA TRP A 33 -10.19 -12.02 8.18
C TRP A 33 -11.67 -11.85 8.50
N LYS A 34 -12.45 -12.94 8.55
CA LYS A 34 -13.84 -12.88 9.00
C LYS A 34 -13.93 -12.28 10.41
N GLN A 35 -13.08 -12.75 11.33
CA GLN A 35 -13.05 -12.21 12.69
C GLN A 35 -12.62 -10.73 12.72
N THR A 36 -11.73 -10.33 11.82
CA THR A 36 -11.31 -8.93 11.66
C THR A 36 -12.49 -8.04 11.29
N PHE A 37 -13.31 -8.41 10.31
CA PHE A 37 -14.52 -7.65 9.97
C PHE A 37 -15.49 -7.53 11.17
N VAL A 38 -15.69 -8.61 11.92
CA VAL A 38 -16.50 -8.59 13.15
C VAL A 38 -15.92 -7.63 14.20
N ASN A 39 -14.61 -7.62 14.38
CA ASN A 39 -13.93 -6.73 15.32
C ASN A 39 -14.04 -5.26 14.90
N ILE A 40 -13.91 -4.98 13.59
CA ILE A 40 -14.07 -3.64 13.04
C ILE A 40 -15.49 -3.14 13.25
N GLU A 41 -16.51 -3.96 12.93
CA GLU A 41 -17.91 -3.60 13.17
C GLU A 41 -18.19 -3.22 14.62
N LYS A 42 -17.57 -3.94 15.57
CA LYS A 42 -17.78 -3.69 17.01
C LYS A 42 -17.00 -2.48 17.52
N LYS A 43 -15.78 -2.28 17.08
CA LYS A 43 -14.84 -1.31 17.66
C LYS A 43 -14.71 -0.04 16.84
N TYR A 44 -14.87 -0.15 15.52
CA TYR A 44 -14.66 0.93 14.55
C TYR A 44 -15.80 1.00 13.51
N PRO A 45 -17.09 1.03 13.91
CA PRO A 45 -18.22 0.93 12.98
C PRO A 45 -18.24 2.02 11.92
N GLN A 46 -17.70 3.21 12.24
CA GLN A 46 -17.59 4.34 11.31
C GLN A 46 -16.66 4.06 10.12
N TYR A 47 -15.73 3.10 10.24
CA TYR A 47 -14.78 2.72 9.18
C TYR A 47 -15.25 1.57 8.29
N LEU A 48 -16.40 0.94 8.55
CA LEU A 48 -16.87 -0.21 7.76
C LEU A 48 -16.97 0.09 6.26
N ARG A 49 -17.50 1.27 5.91
CA ARG A 49 -17.61 1.69 4.51
C ARG A 49 -16.22 1.86 3.87
N SER A 50 -15.32 2.49 4.58
CA SER A 50 -13.93 2.70 4.17
C SER A 50 -13.18 1.38 3.98
N VAL A 51 -13.34 0.45 4.93
CA VAL A 51 -12.77 -0.91 4.82
C VAL A 51 -13.34 -1.67 3.62
N ALA A 52 -14.64 -1.56 3.35
CA ALA A 52 -15.24 -2.15 2.16
C ALA A 52 -14.65 -1.54 0.88
N SER A 53 -14.47 -0.22 0.82
CA SER A 53 -13.83 0.47 -0.32
C SER A 53 -12.37 0.04 -0.52
N ALA A 54 -11.65 -0.23 0.57
CA ALA A 54 -10.28 -0.76 0.50
C ALA A 54 -10.22 -2.25 0.10
N THR A 55 -11.37 -2.95 0.10
CA THR A 55 -11.43 -4.39 -0.13
C THR A 55 -12.33 -4.67 -1.35
N THR A 56 -12.00 -4.06 -2.48
CA THR A 56 -12.70 -4.23 -3.77
C THR A 56 -11.83 -5.01 -4.76
N VAL A 57 -12.44 -5.56 -5.81
CA VAL A 57 -11.71 -6.23 -6.90
C VAL A 57 -10.72 -5.27 -7.55
N ALA A 58 -11.12 -4.02 -7.83
CA ALA A 58 -10.24 -3.01 -8.41
C ALA A 58 -9.01 -2.70 -7.51
N GLN A 59 -9.21 -2.65 -6.18
CA GLN A 59 -8.09 -2.49 -5.24
C GLN A 59 -7.16 -3.70 -5.27
N LEU A 60 -7.68 -4.91 -5.34
CA LEU A 60 -6.88 -6.12 -5.45
C LEU A 60 -6.07 -6.14 -6.76
N GLU A 61 -6.73 -5.88 -7.90
CA GLU A 61 -6.08 -5.81 -9.22
C GLU A 61 -4.93 -4.82 -9.26
N SER A 62 -5.12 -3.63 -8.68
CA SER A 62 -4.09 -2.60 -8.55
C SER A 62 -2.85 -3.13 -7.80
N LYS A 63 -3.04 -3.88 -6.70
CA LYS A 63 -1.95 -4.42 -5.88
C LYS A 63 -1.29 -5.64 -6.54
N LEU A 64 -2.06 -6.50 -7.20
CA LEU A 64 -1.53 -7.62 -7.99
C LEU A 64 -0.63 -7.10 -9.11
N TRP A 65 -1.05 -6.03 -9.79
CA TRP A 65 -0.24 -5.41 -10.85
C TRP A 65 1.14 -4.95 -10.33
N VAL A 66 1.21 -4.37 -9.12
CA VAL A 66 2.50 -4.04 -8.49
C VAL A 66 3.37 -5.29 -8.34
N ILE A 67 2.80 -6.38 -7.82
CA ILE A 67 3.55 -7.63 -7.63
C ILE A 67 4.05 -8.21 -8.94
N GLU A 68 3.19 -8.24 -9.96
CA GLU A 68 3.50 -8.77 -11.29
C GLU A 68 4.67 -8.03 -11.95
N GLU A 69 4.67 -6.69 -11.89
CA GLU A 69 5.74 -5.90 -12.47
C GLU A 69 7.05 -6.00 -11.69
N LEU A 70 7.00 -6.02 -10.35
CA LEU A 70 8.20 -6.26 -9.54
C LEU A 70 8.83 -7.62 -9.83
N GLN A 71 8.00 -8.67 -10.04
CA GLN A 71 8.47 -9.99 -10.43
C GLN A 71 9.08 -9.99 -11.83
N THR A 72 8.44 -9.33 -12.80
CA THR A 72 8.90 -9.21 -14.19
C THR A 72 10.26 -8.51 -14.26
N LEU A 73 10.42 -7.43 -13.49
CA LEU A 73 11.67 -6.68 -13.37
C LEU A 73 12.72 -7.39 -12.49
N LYS A 74 12.37 -8.51 -11.86
CA LYS A 74 13.23 -9.28 -10.94
C LYS A 74 13.70 -8.46 -9.74
N ILE A 75 12.92 -7.46 -9.32
CA ILE A 75 13.17 -6.67 -8.13
C ILE A 75 12.83 -7.52 -6.90
N LYS A 76 13.79 -7.68 -5.99
CA LYS A 76 13.66 -8.52 -4.78
C LYS A 76 13.95 -7.69 -3.53
N PRO A 77 13.03 -6.82 -3.12
CA PRO A 77 13.25 -5.97 -1.97
C PRO A 77 13.24 -6.78 -0.67
N LYS A 78 14.03 -6.36 0.29
CA LYS A 78 14.06 -6.90 1.65
C LYS A 78 13.23 -6.07 2.60
N VAL A 79 13.38 -4.75 2.53
CA VAL A 79 12.75 -3.78 3.40
C VAL A 79 11.89 -2.83 2.55
N VAL A 80 10.60 -2.80 2.83
CA VAL A 80 9.63 -2.02 2.04
C VAL A 80 8.93 -1.00 2.91
N GLY A 81 8.96 0.26 2.47
CA GLY A 81 8.12 1.34 3.00
C GLY A 81 6.83 1.48 2.16
N ILE A 82 5.68 1.51 2.82
CA ILE A 82 4.40 1.79 2.16
C ILE A 82 3.91 3.15 2.66
N LEU A 83 3.68 4.09 1.75
CA LEU A 83 3.20 5.44 2.07
C LEU A 83 1.69 5.51 1.87
N ALA A 84 0.98 6.07 2.86
CA ALA A 84 -0.47 6.15 2.88
C ALA A 84 -1.12 4.81 2.49
N GLY A 85 -0.60 3.73 3.08
CA GLY A 85 -0.98 2.37 2.70
C GLY A 85 -2.37 1.96 3.19
N TRP A 86 -3.09 2.91 3.81
CA TRP A 86 -4.40 2.66 4.38
C TRP A 86 -4.36 1.46 5.32
N TYR A 87 -5.27 0.48 5.14
CA TYR A 87 -5.25 -0.76 5.94
C TYR A 87 -4.16 -1.74 5.53
N SER A 88 -3.54 -1.55 4.36
CA SER A 88 -2.53 -2.42 3.75
C SER A 88 -2.92 -3.91 3.75
N ASN A 89 -4.24 -4.16 3.66
CA ASN A 89 -4.86 -5.47 3.80
C ASN A 89 -4.49 -6.44 2.68
N PHE A 90 -4.37 -5.98 1.43
CA PHE A 90 -3.93 -6.80 0.30
C PHE A 90 -2.41 -6.70 0.07
N LEU A 91 -1.88 -5.47 0.08
CA LEU A 91 -0.50 -5.23 -0.36
C LEU A 91 0.52 -5.89 0.57
N THR A 92 0.36 -5.75 1.89
CA THR A 92 1.29 -6.34 2.86
C THR A 92 1.41 -7.87 2.72
N PRO A 93 0.33 -8.66 2.74
CA PRO A 93 0.45 -10.11 2.55
C PRO A 93 1.03 -10.49 1.19
N LEU A 94 0.64 -9.80 0.11
CA LEU A 94 1.16 -10.09 -1.23
C LEU A 94 2.68 -9.86 -1.32
N LEU A 95 3.20 -8.78 -0.76
CA LEU A 95 4.63 -8.52 -0.71
C LEU A 95 5.38 -9.57 0.11
N LEU A 96 4.88 -9.89 1.31
CA LEU A 96 5.53 -10.82 2.23
C LEU A 96 5.53 -12.26 1.72
N GLU A 97 4.45 -12.72 1.09
CA GLU A 97 4.28 -14.12 0.68
C GLU A 97 4.70 -14.36 -0.79
N ARG A 98 4.56 -13.37 -1.68
CA ARG A 98 4.86 -13.55 -3.11
C ARG A 98 6.24 -13.06 -3.52
N LEU A 99 6.81 -12.06 -2.82
CA LEU A 99 8.13 -11.50 -3.08
C LEU A 99 9.17 -11.83 -2.00
N ASN A 100 8.77 -12.53 -0.93
CA ASN A 100 9.63 -12.87 0.21
C ASN A 100 10.31 -11.63 0.83
N VAL A 101 9.57 -10.53 0.94
CA VAL A 101 9.99 -9.33 1.66
C VAL A 101 10.23 -9.69 3.13
N ASP A 102 11.30 -9.22 3.73
CA ASP A 102 11.63 -9.53 5.12
C ASP A 102 10.81 -8.66 6.07
N PHE A 103 10.66 -7.36 5.77
CA PHE A 103 9.98 -6.41 6.63
C PHE A 103 9.21 -5.34 5.83
N ILE A 104 8.02 -4.98 6.33
CA ILE A 104 7.19 -3.89 5.79
C ILE A 104 6.92 -2.86 6.88
N HIS A 105 7.21 -1.60 6.56
CA HIS A 105 6.84 -0.45 7.35
C HIS A 105 5.76 0.37 6.62
N ASN A 106 4.54 0.36 7.13
CA ASN A 106 3.44 1.17 6.62
C ASN A 106 3.40 2.51 7.36
N PHE A 107 3.23 3.59 6.62
CA PHE A 107 3.10 4.94 7.15
C PHE A 107 1.70 5.46 6.85
N GLU A 108 0.98 5.83 7.89
CA GLU A 108 -0.42 6.25 7.81
C GLU A 108 -0.67 7.42 8.77
N MET A 109 -1.44 8.40 8.36
CA MET A 109 -1.69 9.57 9.19
C MET A 109 -2.86 9.40 10.18
N ASP A 110 -3.76 8.46 9.95
CA ASP A 110 -4.90 8.19 10.81
C ASP A 110 -4.58 7.06 11.80
N LYS A 111 -4.72 7.36 13.10
CA LYS A 111 -4.47 6.40 14.18
C LYS A 111 -5.43 5.20 14.16
N ASP A 112 -6.70 5.43 13.86
CA ASP A 112 -7.70 4.35 13.83
C ASP A 112 -7.45 3.44 12.63
N VAL A 113 -7.01 4.00 11.49
CA VAL A 113 -6.58 3.24 10.32
C VAL A 113 -5.37 2.38 10.65
N LYS A 114 -4.39 2.90 11.40
CA LYS A 114 -3.27 2.10 11.94
C LYS A 114 -3.75 0.90 12.74
N ASP A 115 -4.68 1.12 13.67
CA ASP A 115 -5.21 0.04 14.52
C ASP A 115 -5.95 -1.02 13.70
N ILE A 116 -6.74 -0.61 12.70
CA ILE A 116 -7.44 -1.52 11.78
C ILE A 116 -6.43 -2.28 10.91
N SER A 117 -5.38 -1.62 10.43
CA SER A 117 -4.32 -2.27 9.65
C SER A 117 -3.65 -3.40 10.44
N TYR A 118 -3.47 -3.22 11.74
CA TYR A 118 -2.96 -4.27 12.62
C TYR A 118 -3.91 -5.45 12.83
N LEU A 119 -5.23 -5.24 12.69
CA LEU A 119 -6.19 -6.36 12.71
C LEU A 119 -6.05 -7.24 11.46
N PHE A 120 -5.90 -6.63 10.27
CA PHE A 120 -5.69 -7.37 9.03
C PHE A 120 -4.30 -8.05 8.99
N ASN A 121 -3.27 -7.38 9.46
CA ASN A 121 -1.88 -7.81 9.36
C ASN A 121 -1.36 -8.43 10.68
N LYS A 122 -2.25 -8.97 11.53
CA LYS A 122 -1.92 -9.50 12.86
C LYS A 122 -0.82 -10.56 12.83
N LYS A 123 -0.87 -11.51 11.87
CA LYS A 123 0.13 -12.57 11.66
C LYS A 123 1.53 -11.97 11.49
N TYR A 124 1.65 -10.99 10.63
CA TYR A 124 2.94 -10.37 10.28
C TYR A 124 3.46 -9.45 11.38
N LYS A 125 2.56 -8.72 12.05
CA LYS A 125 2.90 -7.95 13.25
C LYS A 125 3.45 -8.85 14.36
N SER A 126 2.80 -9.99 14.62
CA SER A 126 3.23 -10.94 15.67
C SER A 126 4.60 -11.55 15.39
N ASN A 127 5.00 -11.63 14.13
CA ASN A 127 6.29 -12.16 13.69
C ASN A 127 7.33 -11.05 13.43
N ASN A 128 7.06 -9.82 13.86
CA ASN A 128 7.91 -8.63 13.65
C ASN A 128 8.24 -8.34 12.19
N ARG A 129 7.37 -8.76 11.23
CA ARG A 129 7.54 -8.50 9.80
C ARG A 129 6.69 -7.34 9.29
N TYR A 130 5.86 -6.73 10.14
CA TYR A 130 5.00 -5.61 9.81
C TYR A 130 4.92 -4.61 10.95
N LYS A 131 5.12 -3.33 10.62
CA LYS A 131 4.91 -2.19 11.48
C LYS A 131 4.06 -1.15 10.76
N CYS A 132 3.26 -0.39 11.52
CA CYS A 132 2.55 0.77 11.02
C CYS A 132 2.78 1.93 11.98
N ASP A 133 3.26 3.07 11.47
CA ASP A 133 3.42 4.29 12.25
C ASP A 133 2.45 5.38 11.80
N VAL A 134 2.04 6.22 12.76
CA VAL A 134 1.21 7.38 12.49
C VAL A 134 2.14 8.54 12.17
N VAL A 135 2.18 8.92 10.89
CA VAL A 135 3.04 10.01 10.41
C VAL A 135 2.47 10.62 9.13
N ASP A 136 2.53 11.93 9.00
CA ASP A 136 2.26 12.61 7.73
C ASP A 136 3.56 12.67 6.91
N VAL A 137 3.69 11.72 5.99
CA VAL A 137 4.90 11.54 5.16
C VAL A 137 5.20 12.72 4.24
N MET A 138 4.26 13.66 4.06
CA MET A 138 4.47 14.86 3.24
C MET A 138 5.06 16.03 4.03
N PHE A 139 5.16 15.90 5.34
CA PHE A 139 5.68 16.94 6.24
C PHE A 139 6.70 16.42 7.25
N GLU A 140 6.75 15.12 7.48
CA GLU A 140 7.61 14.49 8.45
C GLU A 140 8.54 13.48 7.77
N LYS A 141 9.73 13.30 8.34
CA LYS A 141 10.68 12.29 7.89
C LYS A 141 10.20 10.90 8.28
N VAL A 142 10.25 9.98 7.33
CA VAL A 142 10.08 8.58 7.67
C VAL A 142 11.36 8.03 8.29
N CYS A 143 11.22 7.21 9.31
CA CYS A 143 12.35 6.66 10.04
C CYS A 143 12.17 5.16 10.25
N ASN A 144 13.23 4.39 10.03
CA ASN A 144 13.25 2.95 10.24
C ASN A 144 14.13 2.55 11.44
N LYS A 145 14.49 3.50 12.30
CA LYS A 145 15.47 3.36 13.41
C LYS A 145 15.18 2.26 14.42
N GLU A 146 13.92 1.87 14.56
CA GLU A 146 13.49 0.95 15.64
C GLU A 146 13.49 -0.51 15.22
N ASN A 147 13.97 -0.81 14.01
CA ASN A 147 14.09 -2.18 13.55
C ASN A 147 15.50 -2.44 13.01
N ASP A 148 15.97 -3.64 13.17
CA ASP A 148 17.29 -4.09 12.75
C ASP A 148 17.38 -4.37 11.24
N TYR A 149 16.39 -3.91 10.43
CA TYR A 149 16.28 -4.27 9.01
C TYR A 149 17.02 -3.31 8.05
N GLY A 150 17.46 -2.15 8.52
CA GLY A 150 18.21 -1.19 7.69
C GLY A 150 17.35 -0.26 6.82
N ASP A 151 17.93 0.24 5.74
CA ASP A 151 17.30 1.20 4.81
C ASP A 151 16.20 0.54 3.97
N PHE A 152 15.34 1.37 3.37
CA PHE A 152 14.32 0.89 2.44
C PHE A 152 14.92 0.59 1.06
N ASP A 153 14.78 -0.64 0.60
CA ASP A 153 15.07 -1.02 -0.79
C ASP A 153 13.98 -0.53 -1.75
N LEU A 154 12.74 -0.45 -1.24
CA LEU A 154 11.57 -0.14 -2.03
C LEU A 154 10.60 0.75 -1.24
N ILE A 155 10.13 1.80 -1.88
CA ILE A 155 9.02 2.64 -1.41
C ILE A 155 7.83 2.45 -2.34
N ILE A 156 6.67 2.16 -1.78
CA ILE A 156 5.42 1.99 -2.54
C ILE A 156 4.41 3.05 -2.11
N ASN A 157 3.87 3.77 -3.08
CA ASN A 157 2.71 4.62 -2.90
C ASN A 157 1.67 4.29 -3.98
N THR A 158 0.57 3.69 -3.58
CA THR A 158 -0.53 3.33 -4.49
C THR A 158 -1.70 4.31 -4.40
N SER A 159 -1.47 5.53 -3.90
CA SER A 159 -2.48 6.55 -3.61
C SER A 159 -1.93 7.96 -3.83
N CYS A 160 -1.13 8.15 -4.89
CA CYS A 160 -0.49 9.44 -5.17
C CYS A 160 -1.50 10.54 -5.47
N GLU A 161 -2.72 10.20 -5.91
CA GLU A 161 -3.82 11.13 -6.14
C GLU A 161 -4.29 11.85 -4.87
N HIS A 162 -4.07 11.29 -3.70
CA HIS A 162 -4.42 11.89 -2.40
C HIS A 162 -3.30 12.72 -1.77
N MET A 163 -2.14 12.84 -2.43
CA MET A 163 -0.93 13.41 -1.84
C MET A 163 -0.34 14.50 -2.73
N PHE A 164 0.52 15.34 -2.16
CA PHE A 164 1.36 16.24 -2.97
C PHE A 164 2.34 15.42 -3.83
N HIS A 165 3.00 16.11 -4.81
CA HIS A 165 4.00 15.46 -5.67
C HIS A 165 5.05 14.68 -4.87
N MET A 166 5.36 13.47 -5.30
CA MET A 166 6.30 12.58 -4.61
C MET A 166 7.71 13.14 -4.53
N ARG A 167 8.08 14.11 -5.39
CA ARG A 167 9.33 14.87 -5.23
C ARG A 167 9.44 15.50 -3.84
N LYS A 168 8.35 16.06 -3.29
CA LYS A 168 8.34 16.64 -1.93
C LYS A 168 8.72 15.59 -0.86
N PHE A 169 8.19 14.38 -0.96
CA PHE A 169 8.57 13.29 -0.06
C PHE A 169 10.06 12.94 -0.17
N ARG A 170 10.58 12.84 -1.39
CA ARG A 170 12.00 12.58 -1.64
C ARG A 170 12.87 13.68 -1.07
N GLU A 171 12.56 14.96 -1.32
CA GLU A 171 13.29 16.11 -0.80
C GLU A 171 13.38 16.12 0.73
N ILE A 172 12.28 15.78 1.43
CA ILE A 172 12.25 15.71 2.89
C ILE A 172 13.16 14.60 3.44
N ASN A 173 13.21 13.45 2.74
CA ASN A 173 13.86 12.24 3.23
C ASN A 173 15.30 12.06 2.71
N MET A 174 15.66 12.61 1.55
CA MET A 174 17.02 12.52 0.99
C MET A 174 17.95 13.64 1.48
N ASN A 175 17.44 14.83 1.81
CA ASN A 175 18.24 15.98 2.26
C ASN A 175 18.54 15.91 3.77
N CYS A 176 19.08 14.80 4.23
CA CYS A 176 19.44 14.61 5.61
C CYS A 176 20.94 14.89 5.77
N GLY A 177 21.28 16.01 6.48
CA GLY A 177 22.67 16.38 6.77
C GLY A 177 23.43 15.32 7.59
N TYR A 178 24.74 15.51 7.72
CA TYR A 178 25.66 14.62 8.46
C TYR A 178 25.06 14.18 9.80
N GLY A 179 24.96 12.87 10.02
CA GLY A 179 24.48 12.25 11.27
C GLY A 179 22.98 11.99 11.34
N SER A 180 22.23 12.20 10.25
CA SER A 180 20.84 11.77 10.19
C SER A 180 20.75 10.31 9.76
N ASP A 181 19.78 9.62 10.33
CA ASP A 181 19.45 8.25 10.00
C ASP A 181 18.74 8.25 8.64
N ILE A 182 19.52 8.19 7.57
CA ILE A 182 19.04 8.11 6.19
C ILE A 182 18.35 6.76 6.03
N VAL A 183 17.08 6.79 5.70
CA VAL A 183 16.27 5.59 5.40
C VAL A 183 16.08 5.40 3.90
N LEU A 184 16.44 6.40 3.10
CA LEU A 184 16.40 6.39 1.64
C LEU A 184 17.79 6.70 1.09
N ASN A 185 18.19 5.99 0.05
CA ASN A 185 19.45 6.19 -0.66
C ASN A 185 19.19 6.25 -2.17
N ASP A 186 20.23 6.52 -2.95
CA ASP A 186 20.13 6.66 -4.41
C ASP A 186 19.70 5.36 -5.11
N ASP A 187 19.85 4.20 -4.46
CA ASP A 187 19.45 2.90 -4.98
C ASP A 187 18.00 2.53 -4.62
N THR A 188 17.34 3.30 -3.73
CA THR A 188 15.94 3.05 -3.34
C THR A 188 15.03 3.14 -4.56
N ILE A 189 14.29 2.07 -4.84
CA ILE A 189 13.30 2.02 -5.92
C ILE A 189 11.96 2.51 -5.41
N TYR A 190 11.22 3.20 -6.27
CA TYR A 190 9.86 3.67 -5.99
C TYR A 190 8.86 3.01 -6.92
N VAL A 191 7.74 2.54 -6.37
CA VAL A 191 6.54 2.16 -7.11
C VAL A 191 5.46 3.18 -6.79
N LEU A 192 5.02 3.90 -7.81
CA LEU A 192 4.00 4.94 -7.67
C LEU A 192 2.79 4.59 -8.52
N GLN A 193 1.60 4.69 -7.93
CA GLN A 193 0.36 4.61 -8.68
C GLN A 193 -0.50 5.85 -8.44
N SER A 194 -1.24 6.26 -9.49
CA SER A 194 -2.22 7.35 -9.47
C SER A 194 -3.34 7.08 -10.49
N THR A 195 -4.27 8.02 -10.65
CA THR A 195 -5.43 7.94 -11.52
C THR A 195 -5.71 9.30 -12.17
N ASP A 196 -6.53 9.30 -13.21
CA ASP A 196 -7.15 10.50 -13.80
C ASP A 196 -8.55 10.80 -13.23
N ASP A 197 -9.04 9.98 -12.30
CA ASP A 197 -10.36 10.13 -11.70
C ASP A 197 -10.38 11.27 -10.67
N ASN A 198 -10.91 12.42 -11.08
CA ASN A 198 -11.03 13.64 -10.29
C ASN A 198 -12.44 13.85 -9.69
N GLN A 199 -13.26 12.80 -9.63
CA GLN A 199 -14.64 12.92 -9.11
C GLN A 199 -14.70 12.95 -7.58
N TYR A 200 -13.60 12.66 -6.90
CA TYR A 200 -13.51 12.63 -5.43
C TYR A 200 -12.81 13.89 -4.90
N ASP A 201 -13.40 14.51 -3.89
CA ASP A 201 -12.87 15.76 -3.30
C ASP A 201 -11.47 15.63 -2.70
N ASP A 202 -11.09 14.41 -2.29
CA ASP A 202 -9.78 14.08 -1.71
C ASP A 202 -8.73 13.65 -2.76
N HIS A 203 -9.11 13.60 -4.05
CA HIS A 203 -8.18 13.42 -5.16
C HIS A 203 -7.56 14.77 -5.56
N ILE A 204 -6.60 15.24 -4.80
CA ILE A 204 -5.96 16.56 -4.96
C ILE A 204 -4.85 16.59 -6.00
N ASN A 205 -4.39 15.44 -6.49
CA ASN A 205 -3.25 15.31 -7.39
C ASN A 205 -3.45 14.16 -8.40
N CYS A 206 -4.55 14.22 -9.15
CA CYS A 206 -4.73 13.33 -10.29
C CYS A 206 -3.71 13.65 -11.40
N VAL A 207 -3.38 12.66 -12.21
CA VAL A 207 -2.48 12.80 -13.35
C VAL A 207 -3.15 12.31 -14.63
N SER A 208 -2.73 12.82 -15.77
CA SER A 208 -3.25 12.44 -17.09
C SER A 208 -2.62 11.16 -17.66
N GLY A 209 -1.57 10.66 -17.01
CA GLY A 209 -0.84 9.50 -17.46
C GLY A 209 0.42 9.21 -16.64
N PRO A 210 1.09 8.08 -16.90
CA PRO A 210 2.28 7.69 -16.17
C PRO A 210 3.47 8.65 -16.39
N GLU A 211 3.55 9.32 -17.54
CA GLU A 211 4.59 10.31 -17.84
C GLU A 211 4.51 11.52 -16.91
N GLU A 212 3.28 11.99 -16.62
CA GLU A 212 3.07 13.07 -15.65
C GLU A 212 3.43 12.62 -14.24
N LEU A 213 3.03 11.42 -13.84
CA LEU A 213 3.37 10.84 -12.54
C LEU A 213 4.89 10.73 -12.36
N SER A 214 5.62 10.26 -13.37
CA SER A 214 7.07 10.19 -13.37
C SER A 214 7.72 11.57 -13.21
N LYS A 215 7.21 12.57 -13.93
CA LYS A 215 7.65 13.96 -13.82
C LYS A 215 7.45 14.54 -12.43
N GLN A 216 6.29 14.27 -11.82
CA GLN A 216 5.98 14.73 -10.46
C GLN A 216 6.89 14.09 -9.40
N ALA A 217 7.40 12.89 -9.68
CA ALA A 217 8.33 12.18 -8.81
C ALA A 217 9.80 12.56 -9.04
N ASP A 218 10.08 13.30 -10.12
CA ASP A 218 11.45 13.66 -10.55
C ASP A 218 12.34 12.42 -10.76
N PHE A 219 11.79 11.40 -11.44
CA PHE A 219 12.52 10.17 -11.74
C PHE A 219 13.52 10.39 -12.88
N VAL A 220 14.74 9.94 -12.66
CA VAL A 220 15.82 9.96 -13.65
C VAL A 220 15.89 8.62 -14.40
N ASP A 221 15.70 7.53 -13.68
CA ASP A 221 15.74 6.16 -14.20
C ASP A 221 14.35 5.52 -14.07
N ILE A 222 13.70 5.29 -15.22
CA ILE A 222 12.36 4.69 -15.28
C ILE A 222 12.51 3.22 -15.68
N LEU A 223 12.23 2.33 -14.75
CA LEU A 223 12.28 0.88 -14.94
C LEU A 223 11.00 0.32 -15.55
N TYR A 224 9.86 0.97 -15.26
CA TYR A 224 8.55 0.62 -15.79
C TYR A 224 7.64 1.83 -15.85
N SER A 225 6.79 1.86 -16.87
CA SER A 225 5.73 2.87 -17.02
C SER A 225 4.55 2.23 -17.73
N GLY A 226 3.35 2.35 -17.16
CA GLY A 226 2.17 1.69 -17.73
C GLY A 226 0.83 2.22 -17.27
N THR A 227 -0.21 1.82 -18.01
CA THR A 227 -1.61 2.12 -17.72
C THR A 227 -2.43 0.83 -17.71
N LYS A 228 -3.31 0.69 -16.74
CA LYS A 228 -4.26 -0.42 -16.63
C LYS A 228 -5.67 0.13 -16.40
N VAL A 229 -6.65 -0.39 -17.12
CA VAL A 229 -8.06 -0.18 -16.81
C VAL A 229 -8.46 -1.24 -15.79
N LEU A 230 -8.89 -0.80 -14.61
CA LEU A 230 -9.33 -1.68 -13.54
C LEU A 230 -10.77 -2.18 -13.79
N ASP A 231 -11.21 -3.20 -13.06
CA ASP A 231 -12.57 -3.76 -13.12
C ASP A 231 -13.66 -2.69 -12.91
N SER A 232 -13.36 -1.64 -12.14
CA SER A 232 -14.24 -0.47 -11.96
C SER A 232 -14.37 0.42 -13.21
N GLY A 233 -13.59 0.20 -14.27
CA GLY A 233 -13.47 1.07 -15.45
C GLY A 233 -12.54 2.27 -15.25
N MET A 234 -11.95 2.45 -14.08
CA MET A 234 -11.01 3.54 -13.77
C MET A 234 -9.63 3.26 -14.37
N ASN A 235 -9.01 4.28 -14.97
CA ASN A 235 -7.61 4.22 -15.36
C ASN A 235 -6.73 4.24 -14.12
N ARG A 236 -5.78 3.32 -14.08
CA ARG A 236 -4.71 3.31 -13.08
C ARG A 236 -3.38 3.42 -13.80
N PHE A 237 -2.58 4.40 -13.41
CA PHE A 237 -1.24 4.62 -13.91
C PHE A 237 -0.22 4.08 -12.91
N MET A 238 0.86 3.51 -13.41
CA MET A 238 1.96 3.05 -12.56
C MET A 238 3.30 3.41 -13.18
N VAL A 239 4.21 3.89 -12.33
CA VAL A 239 5.61 4.09 -12.68
C VAL A 239 6.48 3.41 -11.62
N ILE A 240 7.52 2.70 -12.07
CA ILE A 240 8.58 2.16 -11.22
C ILE A 240 9.88 2.82 -11.65
N GLY A 241 10.61 3.42 -10.73
CA GLY A 241 11.83 4.16 -11.03
C GLY A 241 12.56 4.68 -9.80
N ARG A 242 13.57 5.52 -10.04
CA ARG A 242 14.39 6.18 -9.02
C ARG A 242 14.95 7.52 -9.51
#